data_cfbd091ab86757b9b98202fcf3dcd84c
#
_entry.id   cfbd091ab86757b9b98202fcf3dcd84c
#
_cell.length_a   1.000
_cell.length_b   1.000
_cell.length_c   1.000
_cell.angle_alpha   90.00
_cell.angle_beta   90.00
_cell.angle_gamma   90.00
#
_symmetry.space_group_name_H-M   'P 1'
#
loop_
_entity.id
_entity.type
_entity.pdbx_description
1 polymer ?
#
loop_
_entity_poly.entity_id
_entity_poly.type
_entity_poly.pdbx_seq_one_letter_code
_entity_poly.pdbx_strand_id
1 'polypeptide(L)'
;MPATSPATPLPRLNQRLEVATGDRGGAAQYFSRLVEETADTLRISAPEFEGELLDLREGSPLRLWYTQGGGYWCMKTMVRTVYEREGETYLELSRGGDVHRAQRRNHVRVDVSLLLHARVEQHVGELEGEEGTSPRITGERIKALTRNISGGGINFRTPVQLAGGDKLVVTFYLPEHGGDITSRAKVVHAHPDPERPDQYIVACSFERMQITDRERIIRFLFFRQRELAGRKKVMSR
;
A
#
# COMPACT_ATOMS: atom_id res chain seq x y z
N MET A 1 17.36 -1.34 36.95
CA MET A 1 16.61 -0.43 36.09
C MET A 1 15.59 -1.26 35.34
N PRO A 2 14.27 -1.10 35.52
CA PRO A 2 13.30 -1.80 34.69
C PRO A 2 13.42 -1.27 33.27
N ALA A 3 13.60 -2.18 32.32
CA ALA A 3 13.58 -1.87 30.90
C ALA A 3 12.22 -1.24 30.56
N THR A 4 12.22 0.01 30.12
CA THR A 4 11.05 0.70 29.59
C THR A 4 10.55 -0.12 28.39
N SER A 5 9.43 -0.78 28.55
CA SER A 5 8.75 -1.47 27.44
C SER A 5 8.58 -0.45 26.29
N PRO A 6 8.97 -0.76 25.06
CA PRO A 6 8.81 0.20 23.97
C PRO A 6 7.33 0.59 23.89
N ALA A 7 7.07 1.89 23.88
CA ALA A 7 5.71 2.42 23.79
C ALA A 7 4.99 1.78 22.60
N THR A 8 3.82 1.23 22.85
CA THR A 8 2.96 0.61 21.84
C THR A 8 2.73 1.62 20.72
N PRO A 9 3.11 1.32 19.47
CA PRO A 9 2.95 2.27 18.38
C PRO A 9 1.46 2.45 18.06
N LEU A 10 0.96 3.66 18.23
CA LEU A 10 -0.42 4.05 17.94
C LEU A 10 -0.49 4.80 16.61
N PRO A 11 -1.65 4.83 15.92
CA PRO A 11 -1.81 5.63 14.71
C PRO A 11 -1.67 7.12 15.02
N ARG A 12 -1.26 7.92 14.04
CA ARG A 12 -1.13 9.38 14.18
C ARG A 12 -2.44 10.09 13.83
N LEU A 13 -2.62 11.29 14.37
CA LEU A 13 -3.72 12.16 13.97
C LEU A 13 -3.75 12.34 12.46
N ASN A 14 -4.95 12.32 11.89
CA ASN A 14 -5.26 12.39 10.46
C ASN A 14 -4.69 11.23 9.62
N GLN A 15 -4.18 10.19 10.26
CA GLN A 15 -3.69 9.00 9.55
C GLN A 15 -4.85 8.16 9.02
N ARG A 16 -4.74 7.72 7.76
CA ARG A 16 -5.65 6.73 7.18
C ARG A 16 -5.49 5.39 7.88
N LEU A 17 -6.62 4.83 8.26
CA LEU A 17 -6.77 3.53 8.90
C LEU A 17 -7.51 2.58 7.95
N GLU A 18 -7.09 1.32 7.92
CA GLU A 18 -7.88 0.25 7.33
C GLU A 18 -8.69 -0.40 8.47
N VAL A 19 -9.97 -0.62 8.27
CA VAL A 19 -10.90 -1.10 9.30
C VAL A 19 -11.60 -2.36 8.84
N ALA A 20 -11.72 -3.35 9.70
CA ALA A 20 -12.56 -4.53 9.46
C ALA A 20 -13.18 -5.04 10.76
N THR A 21 -14.31 -5.73 10.63
CA THR A 21 -15.00 -6.45 11.69
C THR A 21 -14.57 -7.92 11.75
N GLY A 22 -14.61 -8.54 12.93
CA GLY A 22 -14.42 -9.97 13.12
C GLY A 22 -12.97 -10.46 13.08
N ASP A 23 -12.81 -11.79 13.21
CA ASP A 23 -11.50 -12.43 13.39
C ASP A 23 -10.79 -12.82 12.08
N ARG A 24 -11.44 -12.74 10.94
CA ARG A 24 -10.88 -13.13 9.65
C ARG A 24 -10.36 -11.89 8.89
N GLY A 25 -9.06 -11.74 8.82
CA GLY A 25 -8.40 -10.75 7.97
C GLY A 25 -8.58 -11.08 6.49
N GLY A 26 -9.67 -10.66 5.88
CA GLY A 26 -9.93 -10.94 4.46
C GLY A 26 -11.26 -10.41 3.92
N ALA A 27 -12.08 -9.79 4.75
CA ALA A 27 -13.32 -9.14 4.31
C ALA A 27 -13.03 -7.70 3.82
N ALA A 28 -13.98 -7.10 3.13
CA ALA A 28 -13.92 -5.75 2.59
C ALA A 28 -13.25 -4.79 3.58
N GLN A 29 -12.21 -4.13 3.10
CA GLN A 29 -11.45 -3.20 3.91
C GLN A 29 -12.11 -1.84 3.81
N TYR A 30 -12.76 -1.44 4.89
CA TYR A 30 -13.24 -0.08 5.04
C TYR A 30 -12.08 0.85 5.42
N PHE A 31 -12.23 2.11 5.11
CA PHE A 31 -11.22 3.12 5.41
C PHE A 31 -11.80 4.18 6.35
N SER A 32 -10.95 4.65 7.25
CA SER A 32 -11.26 5.69 8.20
C SER A 32 -10.04 6.56 8.45
N ARG A 33 -10.17 7.61 9.27
CA ARG A 33 -9.06 8.46 9.72
C ARG A 33 -9.12 8.62 11.23
N LEU A 34 -7.95 8.65 11.87
CA LEU A 34 -7.86 9.05 13.28
C LEU A 34 -8.07 10.56 13.38
N VAL A 35 -9.12 10.95 14.08
CA VAL A 35 -9.53 12.36 14.27
C VAL A 35 -9.02 12.91 15.59
N GLU A 36 -9.05 12.11 16.64
CA GLU A 36 -8.62 12.51 17.96
C GLU A 36 -8.08 11.31 18.76
N GLU A 37 -7.14 11.58 19.65
CA GLU A 37 -6.59 10.61 20.59
C GLU A 37 -6.64 11.21 22.01
N THR A 38 -7.18 10.46 22.95
CA THR A 38 -7.17 10.78 24.37
C THR A 38 -6.38 9.73 25.16
N ALA A 39 -6.35 9.84 26.49
CA ALA A 39 -5.72 8.84 27.35
C ALA A 39 -6.35 7.44 27.19
N ASP A 40 -7.67 7.37 27.00
CA ASP A 40 -8.45 6.13 27.05
C ASP A 40 -9.15 5.78 25.74
N THR A 41 -9.24 6.70 24.79
CA THR A 41 -10.01 6.52 23.57
C THR A 41 -9.29 7.00 22.31
N LEU A 42 -9.71 6.44 21.19
CA LEU A 42 -9.38 6.90 19.84
C LEU A 42 -10.69 7.25 19.14
N ARG A 43 -10.77 8.45 18.57
CA ARG A 43 -11.89 8.87 17.74
C ARG A 43 -11.51 8.73 16.28
N ILE A 44 -12.35 8.04 15.53
CA ILE A 44 -12.16 7.86 14.08
C ILE A 44 -13.41 8.34 13.32
N SER A 45 -13.26 8.79 12.07
CA SER A 45 -14.40 8.98 11.17
C SER A 45 -15.12 7.67 10.92
N ALA A 46 -16.40 7.69 10.54
CA ALA A 46 -17.11 6.47 10.16
C ALA A 46 -16.34 5.73 9.07
N PRO A 47 -16.10 4.42 9.24
CA PRO A 47 -15.42 3.63 8.21
C PRO A 47 -16.28 3.50 6.96
N GLU A 48 -15.69 3.78 5.80
CA GLU A 48 -16.36 3.83 4.49
C GLU A 48 -15.60 3.01 3.45
N PHE A 49 -16.35 2.38 2.55
CA PHE A 49 -15.83 1.73 1.34
C PHE A 49 -16.79 1.98 0.17
N GLU A 50 -16.33 2.60 -0.90
CA GLU A 50 -17.11 2.92 -2.13
C GLU A 50 -18.44 3.66 -1.85
N GLY A 51 -18.44 4.58 -0.86
CA GLY A 51 -19.62 5.36 -0.45
C GLY A 51 -20.54 4.64 0.54
N GLU A 52 -20.26 3.37 0.88
CA GLU A 52 -21.01 2.65 1.88
C GLU A 52 -20.33 2.72 3.25
N LEU A 53 -21.07 3.15 4.27
CA LEU A 53 -20.61 3.15 5.65
C LEU A 53 -20.71 1.75 6.25
N LEU A 54 -19.72 1.39 7.04
CA LEU A 54 -19.77 0.16 7.83
C LEU A 54 -20.76 0.32 8.99
N ASP A 55 -21.82 -0.49 9.01
CA ASP A 55 -22.79 -0.50 10.10
C ASP A 55 -22.14 -1.06 11.38
N LEU A 56 -21.95 -0.19 12.35
CA LEU A 56 -21.28 -0.49 13.62
C LEU A 56 -22.12 0.03 14.78
N ARG A 57 -22.12 -0.74 15.87
CA ARG A 57 -22.83 -0.44 17.10
C ARG A 57 -21.86 -0.44 18.27
N GLU A 58 -22.28 0.14 19.37
CA GLU A 58 -21.59 0.01 20.65
C GLU A 58 -21.33 -1.48 20.98
N GLY A 59 -20.12 -1.79 21.42
CA GLY A 59 -19.68 -3.15 21.67
C GLY A 59 -19.17 -3.91 20.42
N SER A 60 -19.26 -3.34 19.22
CA SER A 60 -18.74 -3.99 18.01
C SER A 60 -17.23 -4.15 18.08
N PRO A 61 -16.67 -5.37 17.92
CA PRO A 61 -15.23 -5.57 17.86
C PRO A 61 -14.68 -5.12 16.50
N LEU A 62 -13.58 -4.37 16.52
CA LEU A 62 -12.90 -3.86 15.35
C LEU A 62 -11.42 -4.23 15.34
N ARG A 63 -10.88 -4.29 14.13
CA ARG A 63 -9.44 -4.28 13.87
C ARG A 63 -9.09 -3.06 13.04
N LEU A 64 -8.08 -2.35 13.50
CA LEU A 64 -7.49 -1.21 12.82
C LEU A 64 -6.11 -1.60 12.33
N TRP A 65 -5.83 -1.38 11.04
CA TRP A 65 -4.48 -1.51 10.51
C TRP A 65 -3.96 -0.15 10.09
N TYR A 66 -2.69 0.09 10.41
CA TYR A 66 -2.00 1.34 10.13
C TYR A 66 -0.50 1.13 10.01
N THR A 67 0.20 2.12 9.45
CA THR A 67 1.65 2.10 9.34
C THR A 67 2.26 3.04 10.37
N GLN A 68 3.24 2.57 11.18
CA GLN A 68 3.96 3.41 12.12
C GLN A 68 5.40 2.91 12.25
N GLY A 69 6.39 3.84 12.24
CA GLY A 69 7.79 3.51 12.39
C GLY A 69 8.31 2.51 11.33
N GLY A 70 7.79 2.57 10.10
CA GLY A 70 8.13 1.63 9.04
C GLY A 70 7.53 0.22 9.20
N GLY A 71 6.73 -0.01 10.25
CA GLY A 71 5.98 -1.24 10.48
C GLY A 71 4.52 -1.11 10.07
N TYR A 72 3.89 -2.24 9.76
CA TYR A 72 2.45 -2.37 9.60
C TYR A 72 1.88 -3.01 10.86
N TRP A 73 0.91 -2.38 11.48
CA TRP A 73 0.39 -2.75 12.80
C TRP A 73 -1.08 -3.05 12.71
N CYS A 74 -1.52 -3.99 13.52
CA CYS A 74 -2.92 -4.30 13.75
C CYS A 74 -3.24 -4.06 15.21
N MET A 75 -4.28 -3.27 15.46
CA MET A 75 -4.85 -3.05 16.79
C MET A 75 -6.25 -3.65 16.84
N LYS A 76 -6.50 -4.52 17.80
CA LYS A 76 -7.85 -4.97 18.15
C LYS A 76 -8.45 -3.98 19.12
N THR A 77 -9.65 -3.52 18.83
CA THR A 77 -10.37 -2.54 19.66
C THR A 77 -11.86 -2.81 19.64
N MET A 78 -12.62 -2.01 20.36
CA MET A 78 -14.07 -2.12 20.48
C MET A 78 -14.69 -0.74 20.35
N VAL A 79 -15.81 -0.63 19.67
CA VAL A 79 -16.63 0.58 19.61
C VAL A 79 -17.22 0.84 20.99
N ARG A 80 -16.95 2.00 21.56
CA ARG A 80 -17.56 2.49 22.80
C ARG A 80 -18.83 3.24 22.52
N THR A 81 -18.81 4.12 21.52
CA THR A 81 -19.94 4.98 21.17
C THR A 81 -19.89 5.33 19.69
N VAL A 82 -21.06 5.42 19.07
CA VAL A 82 -21.26 5.95 17.73
C VAL A 82 -22.08 7.22 17.88
N TYR A 83 -21.65 8.33 17.27
CA TYR A 83 -22.37 9.59 17.36
C TYR A 83 -22.18 10.45 16.11
N GLU A 84 -23.10 11.38 15.91
CA GLU A 84 -23.05 12.36 14.83
C GLU A 84 -22.62 13.73 15.36
N ARG A 85 -21.77 14.39 14.60
CA ARG A 85 -21.38 15.77 14.84
C ARG A 85 -21.21 16.51 13.53
N GLU A 86 -21.87 17.66 13.38
CA GLU A 86 -21.78 18.51 12.18
C GLU A 86 -22.16 17.78 10.87
N GLY A 87 -23.05 16.77 10.97
CA GLY A 87 -23.48 15.97 9.82
C GLY A 87 -22.55 14.81 9.44
N GLU A 88 -21.47 14.61 10.19
CA GLU A 88 -20.56 13.50 10.02
C GLU A 88 -20.66 12.49 11.16
N THR A 89 -20.55 11.20 10.86
CA THR A 89 -20.56 10.12 11.86
C THR A 89 -19.15 9.82 12.34
N TYR A 90 -19.02 9.67 13.64
CA TYR A 90 -17.77 9.33 14.34
C TYR A 90 -17.95 8.12 15.23
N LEU A 91 -16.85 7.39 15.41
CA LEU A 91 -16.76 6.30 16.37
C LEU A 91 -15.71 6.63 17.43
N GLU A 92 -16.08 6.43 18.67
CA GLU A 92 -15.16 6.41 19.78
C GLU A 92 -14.79 4.96 20.10
N LEU A 93 -13.51 4.66 20.08
CA LEU A 93 -12.96 3.30 20.25
C LEU A 93 -12.15 3.23 21.53
N SER A 94 -12.09 2.06 22.15
CA SER A 94 -11.20 1.80 23.28
C SER A 94 -9.73 1.88 22.85
N ARG A 95 -8.92 2.70 23.52
CA ARG A 95 -7.49 2.81 23.25
C ARG A 95 -6.68 1.57 23.70
N GLY A 96 -7.15 0.88 24.71
CA GLY A 96 -6.50 -0.30 25.29
C GLY A 96 -6.86 -1.57 24.52
N GLY A 97 -6.13 -1.90 23.46
CA GLY A 97 -6.30 -3.11 22.69
C GLY A 97 -4.99 -3.87 22.52
N ASP A 98 -5.10 -5.12 22.06
CA ASP A 98 -3.94 -5.92 21.62
C ASP A 98 -3.37 -5.31 20.33
N VAL A 99 -2.15 -4.76 20.41
CA VAL A 99 -1.44 -4.20 19.25
C VAL A 99 -0.27 -5.10 18.91
N HIS A 100 -0.28 -5.60 17.70
CA HIS A 100 0.80 -6.45 17.21
C HIS A 100 1.25 -6.04 15.80
N ARG A 101 2.48 -6.39 15.48
CA ARG A 101 3.00 -6.17 14.15
C ARG A 101 2.32 -7.14 13.18
N ALA A 102 1.68 -6.61 12.16
CA ALA A 102 1.04 -7.39 11.12
C ALA A 102 1.94 -7.46 9.87
N GLN A 103 1.87 -8.58 9.17
CA GLN A 103 2.55 -8.76 7.89
C GLN A 103 1.48 -8.91 6.80
N ARG A 104 1.34 -7.89 5.94
CA ARG A 104 0.41 -7.95 4.81
C ARG A 104 1.09 -8.23 3.47
N ARG A 105 2.42 -8.14 3.43
CA ARG A 105 3.17 -8.32 2.18
C ARG A 105 3.66 -9.75 2.07
N ASN A 106 3.23 -10.45 1.04
CA ASN A 106 3.70 -11.79 0.73
C ASN A 106 5.11 -11.77 0.10
N HIS A 107 5.56 -10.60 -0.38
CA HIS A 107 6.85 -10.43 -1.02
C HIS A 107 7.60 -9.24 -0.44
N VAL A 108 8.87 -9.43 -0.19
CA VAL A 108 9.78 -8.35 0.19
C VAL A 108 9.91 -7.36 -0.95
N ARG A 109 9.88 -6.06 -0.65
CA ARG A 109 10.15 -4.97 -1.58
C ARG A 109 11.55 -4.43 -1.33
N VAL A 110 12.28 -4.19 -2.40
CA VAL A 110 13.61 -3.58 -2.34
C VAL A 110 13.63 -2.35 -3.22
N ASP A 111 14.08 -1.24 -2.65
CA ASP A 111 14.27 0.00 -3.39
C ASP A 111 15.43 -0.19 -4.36
N VAL A 112 15.13 -0.10 -5.64
CA VAL A 112 16.08 -0.27 -6.72
C VAL A 112 15.62 0.48 -7.95
N SER A 113 16.57 1.18 -8.59
CA SER A 113 16.33 1.93 -9.82
C SER A 113 16.78 1.09 -11.01
N LEU A 114 15.83 0.47 -11.70
CA LEU A 114 16.02 -0.27 -12.93
C LEU A 114 15.34 0.46 -14.07
N LEU A 115 15.92 0.42 -15.26
CA LEU A 115 15.26 0.90 -16.46
C LEU A 115 14.06 -0.01 -16.76
N LEU A 116 12.89 0.62 -16.89
CA LEU A 116 11.63 -0.02 -17.21
C LEU A 116 11.09 0.52 -18.53
N HIS A 117 10.67 -0.39 -19.38
CA HIS A 117 9.82 -0.09 -20.52
C HIS A 117 8.44 -0.69 -20.26
N ALA A 118 7.39 0.12 -20.38
CA ALA A 118 6.03 -0.36 -20.28
C ALA A 118 5.25 0.03 -21.54
N ARG A 119 4.26 -0.79 -21.89
CA ARG A 119 3.28 -0.51 -22.92
C ARG A 119 1.89 -0.67 -22.30
N VAL A 120 1.08 0.35 -22.43
CA VAL A 120 -0.31 0.31 -21.99
C VAL A 120 -1.11 -0.55 -22.98
N GLU A 121 -1.67 -1.65 -22.51
CA GLU A 121 -2.54 -2.51 -23.31
C GLU A 121 -3.99 -2.08 -23.17
N GLN A 122 -4.42 -1.70 -21.98
CA GLN A 122 -5.81 -1.36 -21.69
C GLN A 122 -5.89 -0.34 -20.55
N HIS A 123 -6.58 0.77 -20.78
CA HIS A 123 -7.08 1.66 -19.72
C HIS A 123 -8.46 1.17 -19.25
N VAL A 124 -8.66 1.12 -17.93
CA VAL A 124 -9.90 0.64 -17.30
C VAL A 124 -10.50 1.71 -16.40
N GLY A 125 -9.68 2.62 -15.87
CA GLY A 125 -10.11 3.70 -14.97
C GLY A 125 -10.54 4.96 -15.72
N GLU A 126 -11.23 5.85 -15.02
CA GLU A 126 -11.47 7.22 -15.45
C GLU A 126 -10.17 8.01 -15.40
N LEU A 127 -9.81 8.69 -16.47
CA LEU A 127 -8.78 9.70 -16.50
C LEU A 127 -9.42 11.07 -16.27
N GLU A 128 -8.71 11.97 -15.58
CA GLU A 128 -9.22 13.34 -15.37
C GLU A 128 -9.60 14.00 -16.71
N GLY A 129 -10.85 14.43 -16.82
CA GLY A 129 -11.38 15.08 -18.01
C GLY A 129 -12.02 14.17 -19.07
N GLU A 130 -12.11 12.86 -18.85
CA GLU A 130 -12.78 11.92 -19.74
C GLU A 130 -14.01 11.29 -19.10
N GLU A 131 -15.18 11.54 -19.67
CA GLU A 131 -16.42 10.83 -19.32
C GLU A 131 -16.45 9.46 -20.02
N GLY A 132 -16.44 8.37 -19.25
CA GLY A 132 -16.69 7.02 -19.73
C GLY A 132 -15.77 5.93 -19.15
N THR A 133 -16.39 4.86 -18.69
CA THR A 133 -15.74 3.70 -18.08
C THR A 133 -15.34 2.59 -19.06
N SER A 134 -15.45 2.83 -20.37
CA SER A 134 -15.14 1.80 -21.36
C SER A 134 -13.62 1.59 -21.49
N PRO A 135 -13.14 0.33 -21.48
CA PRO A 135 -11.73 0.04 -21.66
C PRO A 135 -11.20 0.55 -22.99
N ARG A 136 -10.08 1.28 -22.96
CA ARG A 136 -9.41 1.80 -24.16
C ARG A 136 -8.09 1.06 -24.40
N ILE A 137 -7.82 0.65 -25.63
CA ILE A 137 -6.54 0.06 -26.04
C ILE A 137 -5.72 1.20 -26.65
N THR A 138 -4.63 1.61 -25.99
CA THR A 138 -3.85 2.77 -26.44
C THR A 138 -2.51 2.42 -27.07
N GLY A 139 -1.87 1.34 -26.65
CA GLY A 139 -0.52 0.99 -27.08
C GLY A 139 0.57 1.98 -26.67
N GLU A 140 0.24 2.95 -25.80
CA GLU A 140 1.15 3.98 -25.32
C GLU A 140 2.41 3.35 -24.70
N ARG A 141 3.57 3.92 -25.01
CA ARG A 141 4.86 3.45 -24.52
C ARG A 141 5.42 4.36 -23.46
N ILE A 142 5.80 3.76 -22.35
CA ILE A 142 6.36 4.43 -21.18
C ILE A 142 7.81 3.99 -21.01
N LYS A 143 8.72 4.95 -20.84
CA LYS A 143 10.08 4.70 -20.40
C LYS A 143 10.23 5.32 -19.01
N ALA A 144 10.57 4.51 -18.01
CA ALA A 144 10.58 4.91 -16.61
C ALA A 144 11.75 4.27 -15.85
N LEU A 145 11.95 4.74 -14.63
CA LEU A 145 12.83 4.11 -13.64
C LEU A 145 11.97 3.56 -12.50
N THR A 146 12.29 2.35 -12.08
CA THR A 146 11.63 1.75 -10.92
C THR A 146 12.01 2.51 -9.64
N ARG A 147 11.09 2.54 -8.67
CA ARG A 147 11.35 2.97 -7.29
C ARG A 147 11.63 1.77 -6.40
N ASN A 148 10.85 0.73 -6.56
CA ASN A 148 11.07 -0.56 -5.90
C ASN A 148 10.45 -1.70 -6.72
N ILE A 149 10.90 -2.90 -6.42
CA ILE A 149 10.40 -4.14 -7.01
C ILE A 149 10.26 -5.23 -5.94
N SER A 150 9.38 -6.17 -6.19
CA SER A 150 9.16 -7.37 -5.37
C SER A 150 8.83 -8.57 -6.26
N GLY A 151 8.77 -9.78 -5.71
CA GLY A 151 8.29 -10.95 -6.44
C GLY A 151 6.83 -10.89 -6.91
N GLY A 152 6.05 -9.92 -6.40
CA GLY A 152 4.62 -9.75 -6.74
C GLY A 152 4.29 -8.50 -7.54
N GLY A 153 5.24 -7.56 -7.73
CA GLY A 153 4.93 -6.31 -8.41
C GLY A 153 6.06 -5.31 -8.46
N ILE A 154 5.81 -4.20 -9.09
CA ILE A 154 6.76 -3.13 -9.39
C ILE A 154 6.15 -1.75 -9.12
N ASN A 155 6.97 -0.82 -8.67
CA ASN A 155 6.59 0.58 -8.51
C ASN A 155 7.56 1.46 -9.30
N PHE A 156 7.03 2.43 -10.04
CA PHE A 156 7.83 3.31 -10.88
C PHE A 156 7.22 4.73 -10.95
N ARG A 157 8.01 5.66 -11.48
CA ARG A 157 7.58 7.04 -11.79
C ARG A 157 7.38 7.21 -13.28
N THR A 158 6.34 7.96 -13.66
CA THR A 158 6.03 8.27 -15.06
C THR A 158 5.28 9.60 -15.18
N PRO A 159 5.44 10.37 -16.26
CA PRO A 159 4.57 11.51 -16.54
C PRO A 159 3.20 11.07 -17.08
N VAL A 160 3.04 9.80 -17.45
CA VAL A 160 1.76 9.28 -17.96
C VAL A 160 0.81 9.02 -16.81
N GLN A 161 -0.38 9.61 -16.89
CA GLN A 161 -1.46 9.36 -15.95
C GLN A 161 -2.06 7.97 -16.22
N LEU A 162 -2.05 7.14 -15.19
CA LEU A 162 -2.63 5.80 -15.20
C LEU A 162 -3.65 5.70 -14.07
N ALA A 163 -4.63 4.82 -14.24
CA ALA A 163 -5.67 4.56 -13.26
C ALA A 163 -5.59 3.15 -12.69
N GLY A 164 -6.20 2.95 -11.53
CA GLY A 164 -6.35 1.61 -10.95
C GLY A 164 -7.11 0.69 -11.91
N GLY A 165 -6.56 -0.50 -12.15
CA GLY A 165 -7.14 -1.44 -13.11
C GLY A 165 -6.47 -1.48 -14.49
N ASP A 166 -5.76 -0.43 -14.90
CA ASP A 166 -5.05 -0.39 -16.19
C ASP A 166 -4.13 -1.57 -16.35
N LYS A 167 -4.05 -2.10 -17.57
CA LYS A 167 -3.21 -3.24 -17.91
C LYS A 167 -2.01 -2.83 -18.75
N LEU A 168 -0.86 -3.28 -18.33
CA LEU A 168 0.44 -2.97 -18.93
C LEU A 168 1.18 -4.25 -19.29
N VAL A 169 2.03 -4.18 -20.31
CA VAL A 169 3.17 -5.09 -20.45
C VAL A 169 4.41 -4.33 -20.03
N VAL A 170 5.10 -4.85 -19.03
CA VAL A 170 6.33 -4.24 -18.47
C VAL A 170 7.54 -5.11 -18.81
N THR A 171 8.62 -4.46 -19.22
CA THR A 171 9.92 -5.11 -19.48
C THR A 171 11.00 -4.34 -18.73
N PHE A 172 11.82 -5.05 -17.96
CA PHE A 172 12.94 -4.48 -17.22
C PHE A 172 14.12 -5.46 -17.18
N TYR A 173 15.33 -4.91 -17.10
CA TYR A 173 16.56 -5.69 -17.07
C TYR A 173 17.02 -5.93 -15.63
N LEU A 174 17.35 -7.20 -15.30
CA LEU A 174 17.98 -7.56 -14.03
C LEU A 174 19.49 -7.69 -14.22
N PRO A 175 20.29 -6.74 -13.69
CA PRO A 175 21.75 -6.86 -13.72
C PRO A 175 22.22 -8.14 -13.01
N GLU A 176 23.22 -8.81 -13.58
CA GLU A 176 23.89 -10.01 -13.01
C GLU A 176 23.01 -11.26 -12.83
N HIS A 177 21.71 -11.17 -13.10
CA HIS A 177 20.75 -12.28 -12.87
C HIS A 177 19.94 -12.69 -14.11
N GLY A 178 20.51 -12.48 -15.29
CA GLY A 178 20.05 -13.17 -16.49
C GLY A 178 19.10 -12.40 -17.43
N GLY A 179 19.28 -11.09 -17.59
CA GLY A 179 18.69 -10.34 -18.70
C GLY A 179 17.27 -9.84 -18.45
N ASP A 180 16.52 -9.64 -19.51
CA ASP A 180 15.18 -9.04 -19.48
C ASP A 180 14.14 -9.93 -18.81
N ILE A 181 13.25 -9.29 -18.06
CA ILE A 181 12.00 -9.84 -17.56
C ILE A 181 10.87 -9.09 -18.26
N THR A 182 9.97 -9.83 -18.87
CA THR A 182 8.73 -9.28 -19.45
C THR A 182 7.53 -9.92 -18.77
N SER A 183 6.61 -9.09 -18.27
CA SER A 183 5.40 -9.58 -17.62
C SER A 183 4.21 -8.66 -17.90
N ARG A 184 3.01 -9.24 -17.90
CA ARG A 184 1.80 -8.45 -17.75
C ARG A 184 1.69 -7.95 -16.33
N ALA A 185 1.19 -6.73 -16.20
CA ALA A 185 0.99 -6.07 -14.93
C ALA A 185 -0.33 -5.29 -14.92
N LYS A 186 -0.97 -5.26 -13.76
CA LYS A 186 -2.17 -4.46 -13.50
C LYS A 186 -1.82 -3.33 -12.55
N VAL A 187 -2.23 -2.12 -12.88
CA VAL A 187 -2.11 -0.97 -11.97
C VAL A 187 -3.01 -1.21 -10.76
N VAL A 188 -2.41 -1.20 -9.58
CA VAL A 188 -3.13 -1.31 -8.31
C VAL A 188 -3.58 0.07 -7.84
N HIS A 189 -2.68 1.06 -7.93
CA HIS A 189 -2.96 2.47 -7.69
C HIS A 189 -1.92 3.34 -8.39
N ALA A 190 -2.35 4.53 -8.75
CA ALA A 190 -1.50 5.62 -9.21
C ALA A 190 -1.90 6.90 -8.47
N HIS A 191 -0.94 7.76 -8.18
CA HIS A 191 -1.19 9.05 -7.55
C HIS A 191 -0.09 10.05 -7.94
N PRO A 192 -0.39 11.36 -7.95
CA PRO A 192 0.63 12.38 -8.18
C PRO A 192 1.84 12.20 -7.25
N ASP A 193 3.04 12.44 -7.78
CA ASP A 193 4.27 12.40 -6.98
C ASP A 193 4.40 13.71 -6.19
N PRO A 194 4.39 13.68 -4.83
CA PRO A 194 4.50 14.90 -4.03
C PRO A 194 5.83 15.64 -4.20
N GLU A 195 6.88 14.94 -4.67
CA GLU A 195 8.21 15.53 -4.93
C GLU A 195 8.35 16.07 -6.36
N ARG A 196 7.49 15.60 -7.29
CA ARG A 196 7.53 15.94 -8.72
C ARG A 196 6.11 16.08 -9.25
N PRO A 197 5.55 17.31 -9.27
CA PRO A 197 4.16 17.55 -9.62
C PRO A 197 3.74 17.13 -11.04
N ASP A 198 4.71 17.00 -11.95
CA ASP A 198 4.56 16.56 -13.34
C ASP A 198 4.63 15.04 -13.52
N GLN A 199 4.72 14.28 -12.42
CA GLN A 199 4.85 12.84 -12.46
C GLN A 199 3.86 12.13 -11.52
N TYR A 200 3.62 10.88 -11.84
CA TYR A 200 2.80 9.96 -11.06
C TYR A 200 3.66 8.83 -10.51
N ILE A 201 3.35 8.40 -9.30
CA ILE A 201 3.86 7.18 -8.71
C ILE A 201 2.84 6.08 -8.98
N VAL A 202 3.27 5.07 -9.72
CA VAL A 202 2.43 3.96 -10.17
C VAL A 202 2.89 2.67 -9.51
N ALA A 203 1.96 1.97 -8.88
CA ALA A 203 2.20 0.64 -8.32
C ALA A 203 1.42 -0.40 -9.11
N CYS A 204 2.12 -1.42 -9.60
CA CYS A 204 1.55 -2.50 -10.37
C CYS A 204 1.77 -3.86 -9.69
N SER A 205 0.79 -4.74 -9.80
CA SER A 205 0.92 -6.17 -9.51
C SER A 205 1.23 -6.93 -10.79
N PHE A 206 2.17 -7.88 -10.74
CA PHE A 206 2.43 -8.78 -11.86
C PHE A 206 1.28 -9.78 -12.02
N GLU A 207 0.81 -9.93 -13.26
CA GLU A 207 -0.19 -10.93 -13.64
C GLU A 207 0.48 -12.04 -14.44
N ARG A 208 0.19 -13.30 -14.08
CA ARG A 208 0.65 -14.50 -14.82
C ARG A 208 2.17 -14.54 -15.09
N MET A 209 2.97 -14.02 -14.15
CA MET A 209 4.43 -14.13 -14.24
C MET A 209 4.87 -15.60 -14.18
N GLN A 210 5.81 -15.98 -15.04
CA GLN A 210 6.41 -17.31 -15.01
C GLN A 210 7.16 -17.52 -13.69
N ILE A 211 7.11 -18.73 -13.16
CA ILE A 211 7.75 -19.07 -11.87
C ILE A 211 9.26 -18.80 -11.95
N THR A 212 9.90 -19.17 -13.04
CA THR A 212 11.33 -18.94 -13.30
C THR A 212 11.71 -17.46 -13.23
N ASP A 213 10.91 -16.57 -13.80
CA ASP A 213 11.15 -15.12 -13.77
C ASP A 213 10.95 -14.55 -12.38
N ARG A 214 9.94 -15.04 -11.68
CA ARG A 214 9.73 -14.65 -10.26
C ARG A 214 10.89 -15.07 -9.38
N GLU A 215 11.43 -16.27 -9.56
CA GLU A 215 12.62 -16.74 -8.84
C GLU A 215 13.85 -15.89 -9.16
N ARG A 216 14.06 -15.49 -10.42
CA ARG A 216 15.14 -14.58 -10.82
C ARG A 216 15.02 -13.24 -10.11
N ILE A 217 13.82 -12.65 -10.05
CA ILE A 217 13.57 -11.42 -9.29
C ILE A 217 13.90 -11.63 -7.82
N ILE A 218 13.40 -12.69 -7.20
CA ILE A 218 13.63 -12.96 -5.77
C ILE A 218 15.12 -13.10 -5.46
N ARG A 219 15.90 -13.85 -6.28
CA ARG A 219 17.36 -13.98 -6.12
C ARG A 219 18.06 -12.62 -6.22
N PHE A 220 17.72 -11.81 -7.22
CA PHE A 220 18.24 -10.46 -7.37
C PHE A 220 17.95 -9.60 -6.14
N LEU A 221 16.73 -9.63 -5.60
CA LEU A 221 16.34 -8.86 -4.42
C LEU A 221 17.11 -9.29 -3.18
N PHE A 222 17.32 -10.58 -2.96
CA PHE A 222 18.16 -11.08 -1.87
C PHE A 222 19.60 -10.58 -1.98
N PHE A 223 20.17 -10.62 -3.17
CA PHE A 223 21.51 -10.10 -3.41
C PHE A 223 21.60 -8.61 -3.05
N ARG A 224 20.66 -7.79 -3.58
CA ARG A 224 20.61 -6.35 -3.30
C ARG A 224 20.40 -6.02 -1.83
N GLN A 225 19.57 -6.76 -1.13
CA GLN A 225 19.41 -6.59 0.34
C GLN A 225 20.71 -6.81 1.09
N ARG A 226 21.47 -7.85 0.73
CA ARG A 226 22.77 -8.15 1.37
C ARG A 226 23.78 -7.03 1.12
N GLU A 227 23.84 -6.50 -0.10
CA GLU A 227 24.70 -5.35 -0.42
C GLU A 227 24.33 -4.11 0.42
N LEU A 228 23.03 -3.78 0.50
CA LEU A 228 22.55 -2.63 1.28
C LEU A 228 22.82 -2.81 2.77
N ALA A 229 22.67 -4.01 3.31
CA ALA A 229 22.97 -4.30 4.70
C ALA A 229 24.49 -4.21 4.99
N GLY A 230 25.32 -4.66 4.06
CA GLY A 230 26.79 -4.53 4.14
C GLY A 230 27.25 -3.07 4.15
N ARG A 231 26.68 -2.23 3.26
CA ARG A 231 27.02 -0.80 3.20
C ARG A 231 26.62 -0.04 4.48
N LYS A 232 25.47 -0.34 5.06
CA LYS A 232 25.05 0.28 6.34
C LYS A 232 26.00 -0.04 7.48
N LYS A 233 26.54 -1.25 7.51
CA LYS A 233 27.49 -1.70 8.56
C LYS A 233 28.86 -1.04 8.44
N VAL A 234 29.26 -0.63 7.24
CA VAL A 234 30.53 0.09 6.98
C VAL A 234 30.41 1.57 7.34
N MET A 235 29.23 2.20 7.11
CA MET A 235 28.99 3.62 7.41
C MET A 235 28.71 3.91 8.89
N SER A 236 28.47 2.86 9.71
CA SER A 236 28.21 2.99 11.16
C SER A 236 29.46 2.67 12.02
N ARG A 237 30.61 2.53 11.41
CA ARG A 237 31.93 2.43 12.05
C ARG A 237 32.74 3.71 11.79
#